data_78d0d8d6da849c0622719b072abe1dde
#
_entry.id   78d0d8d6da849c0622719b072abe1dde
#
_cell.length_a   1.000
_cell.length_b   1.000
_cell.length_c   1.000
_cell.angle_alpha   90.00
_cell.angle_beta   90.00
_cell.angle_gamma   90.00
#
_symmetry.space_group_name_H-M   'P 1'
#
loop_
_entity.id
_entity.type
_entity.pdbx_description
1 polymer ?
#
loop_
_entity_poly.entity_id
_entity_poly.type
_entity_poly.pdbx_seq_one_letter_code
_entity_poly.pdbx_strand_id
1 'polypeptide(L)'
;MELLVVIAIIGILIGMFLPAMQQVRESARKTQCLNRLRQIGLATALFHDSHEAFPPARLYPKKDASFELRFFVGDQPSWLVRILPFMEQQAFYNQWDLSEPYTTQPDETVNQSLASFVCPSRRTIDNAVAPDRTEGIEVTSPCGCGGFVEIRVVGGATGDYAGNHGDLSPGSIGAATDYYYGGNGTGVIISSQARKDSDSKLTWLNRISYVDIPDGSSNTALAGELHVAPENLNTTPFNGPMYNGEELAAFARVGGPGVPLLGKSDPLSSQVLGFGSWHPGACNFVFADGSTRAIDNRTDTVTLGQICNRHDGSTPIIQ
;
A
#
# COMPACT_ATOMS: atom_id res chain seq x y z
N MET A 1 23.83 -55.25 -8.70
CA MET A 1 24.60 -54.14 -8.07
C MET A 1 24.54 -52.86 -8.92
N GLU A 2 24.48 -52.95 -10.21
CA GLU A 2 24.48 -51.77 -11.14
C GLU A 2 23.24 -50.88 -10.99
N LEU A 3 22.03 -51.45 -10.75
CA LEU A 3 20.80 -50.66 -10.59
C LEU A 3 20.85 -49.75 -9.32
N LEU A 4 21.42 -50.27 -8.21
CA LEU A 4 21.53 -49.52 -6.96
C LEU A 4 22.44 -48.27 -7.09
N VAL A 5 23.53 -48.39 -7.88
CA VAL A 5 24.42 -47.26 -8.10
C VAL A 5 23.73 -46.18 -8.95
N VAL A 6 22.96 -46.58 -9.96
CA VAL A 6 22.22 -45.61 -10.79
C VAL A 6 21.18 -44.82 -9.99
N ILE A 7 20.38 -45.50 -9.20
CA ILE A 7 19.38 -44.82 -8.36
C ILE A 7 20.02 -43.92 -7.28
N ALA A 8 21.18 -44.31 -6.75
CA ALA A 8 21.91 -43.46 -5.80
C ALA A 8 22.42 -42.18 -6.49
N ILE A 9 22.97 -42.26 -7.69
CA ILE A 9 23.44 -41.08 -8.45
C ILE A 9 22.24 -40.17 -8.78
N ILE A 10 21.12 -40.71 -9.26
CA ILE A 10 19.92 -39.95 -9.55
C ILE A 10 19.41 -39.26 -8.28
N GLY A 11 19.38 -39.94 -7.13
CA GLY A 11 18.98 -39.39 -5.84
C GLY A 11 19.83 -38.19 -5.40
N ILE A 12 21.16 -38.31 -5.56
CA ILE A 12 22.10 -37.22 -5.25
C ILE A 12 21.85 -36.01 -6.16
N LEU A 13 21.70 -36.25 -7.48
CA LEU A 13 21.45 -35.18 -8.45
C LEU A 13 20.12 -34.46 -8.13
N ILE A 14 19.03 -35.18 -7.91
CA ILE A 14 17.74 -34.59 -7.57
C ILE A 14 17.84 -33.81 -6.24
N GLY A 15 18.55 -34.37 -5.24
CA GLY A 15 18.75 -33.70 -3.94
C GLY A 15 19.47 -32.34 -4.07
N MET A 16 20.40 -32.21 -5.01
CA MET A 16 21.08 -30.93 -5.28
C MET A 16 20.25 -29.98 -6.13
N PHE A 17 19.41 -30.48 -7.04
CA PHE A 17 18.58 -29.65 -7.90
C PHE A 17 17.39 -29.00 -7.16
N LEU A 18 16.82 -29.65 -6.17
CA LEU A 18 15.61 -29.19 -5.49
C LEU A 18 15.78 -27.80 -4.82
N PRO A 19 16.83 -27.56 -4.00
CA PRO A 19 17.05 -26.23 -3.40
C PRO A 19 17.38 -25.16 -4.45
N ALA A 20 18.13 -25.49 -5.49
CA ALA A 20 18.47 -24.56 -6.56
C ALA A 20 17.22 -24.11 -7.35
N MET A 21 16.30 -25.04 -7.65
CA MET A 21 15.04 -24.72 -8.32
C MET A 21 14.13 -23.81 -7.49
N GLN A 22 14.13 -23.94 -6.15
CA GLN A 22 13.36 -23.05 -5.28
C GLN A 22 13.92 -21.62 -5.31
N GLN A 23 15.23 -21.45 -5.30
CA GLN A 23 15.88 -20.14 -5.40
C GLN A 23 15.60 -19.48 -6.76
N VAL A 24 15.65 -20.22 -7.86
CA VAL A 24 15.35 -19.70 -9.20
C VAL A 24 13.87 -19.25 -9.28
N ARG A 25 12.95 -20.06 -8.76
CA ARG A 25 11.52 -19.70 -8.71
C ARG A 25 11.28 -18.43 -7.91
N GLU A 26 11.93 -18.29 -6.76
CA GLU A 26 11.76 -17.10 -5.93
C GLU A 26 12.38 -15.85 -6.57
N SER A 27 13.54 -15.99 -7.22
CA SER A 27 14.12 -14.90 -8.03
C SER A 27 13.20 -14.45 -9.16
N ALA A 28 12.54 -15.39 -9.83
CA ALA A 28 11.55 -15.09 -10.87
C ALA A 28 10.33 -14.34 -10.30
N ARG A 29 9.81 -14.75 -9.11
CA ARG A 29 8.71 -14.06 -8.43
C ARG A 29 9.10 -12.65 -8.00
N LYS A 30 10.32 -12.47 -7.46
CA LYS A 30 10.86 -11.14 -7.11
C LYS A 30 10.91 -10.22 -8.34
N THR A 31 11.36 -10.73 -9.47
CA THR A 31 11.37 -9.98 -10.75
C THR A 31 9.95 -9.61 -11.18
N GLN A 32 8.99 -10.50 -11.02
CA GLN A 32 7.57 -10.19 -11.30
C GLN A 32 7.05 -9.09 -10.40
N CYS A 33 7.38 -9.07 -9.09
CA CYS A 33 6.99 -8.01 -8.16
C CYS A 33 7.60 -6.67 -8.56
N LEU A 34 8.89 -6.63 -8.94
CA LEU A 34 9.54 -5.42 -9.45
C LEU A 34 8.86 -4.89 -10.72
N ASN A 35 8.48 -5.79 -11.66
CA ASN A 35 7.76 -5.39 -12.87
C ASN A 35 6.35 -4.83 -12.55
N ARG A 36 5.64 -5.40 -11.58
CA ARG A 36 4.34 -4.88 -11.12
C ARG A 36 4.48 -3.50 -10.48
N LEU A 37 5.46 -3.31 -9.61
CA LEU A 37 5.79 -1.99 -9.07
C LEU A 37 6.14 -1.00 -10.16
N ARG A 38 6.88 -1.41 -11.20
CA ARG A 38 7.18 -0.55 -12.34
C ARG A 38 5.92 -0.15 -13.11
N GLN A 39 4.97 -1.06 -13.29
CA GLN A 39 3.68 -0.75 -13.91
C GLN A 39 2.88 0.26 -13.06
N ILE A 40 2.87 0.08 -11.73
CA ILE A 40 2.25 1.04 -10.79
C ILE A 40 2.93 2.40 -10.90
N GLY A 41 4.27 2.45 -10.92
CA GLY A 41 5.03 3.70 -11.07
C GLY A 41 4.73 4.41 -12.38
N LEU A 42 4.71 3.66 -13.50
CA LEU A 42 4.36 4.23 -14.82
C LEU A 42 2.93 4.76 -14.84
N ALA A 43 1.96 4.02 -14.32
CA ALA A 43 0.57 4.45 -14.25
C ALA A 43 0.42 5.72 -13.40
N THR A 44 1.19 5.81 -12.31
CA THR A 44 1.19 6.98 -11.44
C THR A 44 1.84 8.20 -12.12
N ALA A 45 2.88 8.00 -12.91
CA ALA A 45 3.49 9.07 -13.72
C ALA A 45 2.50 9.59 -14.79
N LEU A 46 1.80 8.70 -15.50
CA LEU A 46 0.77 9.07 -16.47
C LEU A 46 -0.42 9.79 -15.80
N PHE A 47 -0.79 9.36 -14.60
CA PHE A 47 -1.77 10.10 -13.80
C PHE A 47 -1.27 11.52 -13.50
N HIS A 48 0.00 11.65 -13.07
CA HIS A 48 0.62 12.96 -12.81
C HIS A 48 0.61 13.84 -14.07
N ASP A 49 0.96 13.30 -15.23
CA ASP A 49 0.97 14.07 -16.50
C ASP A 49 -0.41 14.60 -16.86
N SER A 50 -1.48 13.88 -16.53
CA SER A 50 -2.85 14.29 -16.82
C SER A 50 -3.47 15.20 -15.76
N HIS A 51 -3.00 15.14 -14.51
CA HIS A 51 -3.58 15.87 -13.37
C HIS A 51 -2.63 16.89 -12.75
N GLU A 52 -1.39 17.00 -13.25
CA GLU A 52 -0.33 17.90 -12.72
C GLU A 52 -0.01 17.64 -11.23
N ALA A 53 -0.30 16.44 -10.73
CA ALA A 53 -0.03 16.02 -9.36
C ALA A 53 -0.09 14.49 -9.25
N PHE A 54 0.64 13.92 -8.31
CA PHE A 54 0.51 12.52 -7.92
C PHE A 54 -0.87 12.25 -7.29
N PRO A 55 -1.42 11.02 -7.44
CA PRO A 55 -2.71 10.70 -6.86
C PRO A 55 -2.64 10.79 -5.32
N PRO A 56 -3.66 11.34 -4.67
CA PRO A 56 -3.75 11.31 -3.22
C PRO A 56 -4.01 9.89 -2.76
N ALA A 57 -3.37 9.45 -1.65
CA ALA A 57 -3.59 8.11 -1.08
C ALA A 57 -5.08 7.84 -0.89
N ARG A 58 -5.79 8.82 -0.37
CA ARG A 58 -7.26 8.88 -0.26
C ARG A 58 -7.73 10.32 -0.23
N LEU A 59 -9.01 10.52 -0.48
CA LEU A 59 -9.69 11.79 -0.24
C LEU A 59 -10.73 11.59 0.85
N TYR A 60 -10.60 12.32 1.95
CA TYR A 60 -11.60 12.36 3.00
C TYR A 60 -12.44 13.66 2.91
N PRO A 61 -13.69 13.63 3.38
CA PRO A 61 -14.55 14.81 3.35
C PRO A 61 -13.99 15.92 4.27
N LYS A 62 -14.35 17.16 3.98
CA LYS A 62 -13.98 18.29 4.83
C LYS A 62 -14.52 18.08 6.26
N LYS A 63 -13.64 18.25 7.25
CA LYS A 63 -14.00 18.20 8.67
C LYS A 63 -14.98 19.34 8.96
N ASP A 64 -16.23 19.02 9.24
CA ASP A 64 -17.23 19.95 9.77
C ASP A 64 -17.53 19.63 11.25
N ALA A 65 -18.36 20.44 11.88
CA ALA A 65 -18.70 20.28 13.29
C ALA A 65 -19.46 18.98 13.63
N SER A 66 -19.89 18.20 12.63
CA SER A 66 -20.58 16.92 12.78
C SER A 66 -19.64 15.72 12.60
N PHE A 67 -18.34 15.94 12.75
CA PHE A 67 -17.26 14.99 12.51
C PHE A 67 -17.41 13.63 13.24
N GLU A 68 -17.97 13.60 14.44
CA GLU A 68 -18.08 12.37 15.23
C GLU A 68 -18.98 11.30 14.61
N LEU A 69 -19.94 11.68 13.80
CA LEU A 69 -20.84 10.74 13.11
C LEU A 69 -20.34 10.31 11.72
N ARG A 70 -19.38 11.03 11.13
CA ARG A 70 -18.86 10.76 9.78
C ARG A 70 -17.67 9.80 9.73
N PHE A 71 -17.18 9.32 10.86
CA PHE A 71 -16.19 8.23 10.91
C PHE A 71 -16.63 6.96 10.15
N PHE A 72 -17.93 6.84 9.89
CA PHE A 72 -18.56 5.66 9.29
C PHE A 72 -19.23 5.93 7.94
N VAL A 73 -19.19 7.14 7.45
CA VAL A 73 -19.65 7.47 6.10
C VAL A 73 -18.46 7.44 5.18
N GLY A 74 -18.21 6.27 4.65
CA GLY A 74 -17.09 5.82 3.85
C GLY A 74 -16.35 6.87 3.04
N ASP A 75 -15.04 6.82 3.14
CA ASP A 75 -14.14 7.57 2.28
C ASP A 75 -14.26 7.10 0.84
N GLN A 76 -13.92 7.98 -0.08
CA GLN A 76 -13.82 7.64 -1.50
C GLN A 76 -12.80 6.50 -1.70
N PRO A 77 -12.90 5.75 -2.82
CA PRO A 77 -11.92 4.73 -3.17
C PRO A 77 -10.47 5.25 -3.14
N SER A 78 -9.53 4.37 -2.77
CA SER A 78 -8.11 4.70 -2.65
C SER A 78 -7.45 5.13 -3.97
N TRP A 79 -6.21 5.60 -3.90
CA TRP A 79 -5.41 5.99 -5.07
C TRP A 79 -5.22 4.87 -6.10
N LEU A 80 -5.27 3.62 -5.68
CA LEU A 80 -5.15 2.47 -6.58
C LEU A 80 -6.27 2.43 -7.62
N VAL A 81 -7.49 2.86 -7.25
CA VAL A 81 -8.59 2.98 -8.22
C VAL A 81 -8.32 4.12 -9.22
N ARG A 82 -7.73 5.22 -8.77
CA ARG A 82 -7.47 6.40 -9.62
C ARG A 82 -6.45 6.14 -10.72
N ILE A 83 -5.52 5.20 -10.52
CA ILE A 83 -4.51 4.85 -11.53
C ILE A 83 -4.97 3.75 -12.50
N LEU A 84 -6.12 3.11 -12.30
CA LEU A 84 -6.62 2.03 -13.15
C LEU A 84 -6.69 2.39 -14.65
N PRO A 85 -7.14 3.59 -15.06
CA PRO A 85 -7.16 3.98 -16.47
C PRO A 85 -5.78 3.91 -17.12
N PHE A 86 -4.73 4.20 -16.36
CA PHE A 86 -3.33 4.21 -16.80
C PHE A 86 -2.66 2.85 -16.70
N MET A 87 -3.37 1.83 -16.22
CA MET A 87 -2.96 0.42 -16.14
C MET A 87 -3.73 -0.45 -17.15
N GLU A 88 -4.29 0.15 -18.21
CA GLU A 88 -5.12 -0.56 -19.19
C GLU A 88 -6.39 -1.20 -18.57
N GLN A 89 -6.84 -0.70 -17.43
CA GLN A 89 -8.00 -1.18 -16.67
C GLN A 89 -9.19 -0.21 -16.74
N GLN A 90 -9.39 0.43 -17.89
CA GLN A 90 -10.47 1.41 -18.07
C GLN A 90 -11.86 0.81 -17.85
N ALA A 91 -12.08 -0.44 -18.28
CA ALA A 91 -13.36 -1.13 -18.09
C ALA A 91 -13.67 -1.36 -16.60
N PHE A 92 -12.64 -1.68 -15.81
CA PHE A 92 -12.77 -1.84 -14.37
C PHE A 92 -12.96 -0.48 -13.66
N TYR A 93 -12.22 0.55 -14.08
CA TYR A 93 -12.40 1.91 -13.57
C TYR A 93 -13.83 2.42 -13.75
N ASN A 94 -14.46 2.13 -14.89
CA ASN A 94 -15.81 2.58 -15.20
C ASN A 94 -16.92 1.92 -14.32
N GLN A 95 -16.58 0.90 -13.54
CA GLN A 95 -17.48 0.27 -12.56
C GLN A 95 -17.52 1.04 -11.23
N TRP A 96 -16.55 1.93 -10.99
CA TRP A 96 -16.44 2.71 -9.77
C TRP A 96 -17.18 4.04 -9.88
N ASP A 97 -17.95 4.36 -8.86
CA ASP A 97 -18.46 5.73 -8.66
C ASP A 97 -17.58 6.44 -7.63
N LEU A 98 -16.69 7.30 -8.11
CA LEU A 98 -15.76 8.04 -7.25
C LEU A 98 -16.43 9.16 -6.43
N SER A 99 -17.70 9.46 -6.66
CA SER A 99 -18.48 10.41 -5.84
C SER A 99 -19.11 9.73 -4.62
N GLU A 100 -19.17 8.41 -4.63
CA GLU A 100 -19.80 7.60 -3.59
C GLU A 100 -18.75 6.91 -2.70
N PRO A 101 -19.09 6.62 -1.44
CA PRO A 101 -18.25 5.87 -0.52
C PRO A 101 -17.93 4.46 -1.04
N TYR A 102 -16.80 3.89 -0.55
CA TYR A 102 -16.43 2.50 -0.85
C TYR A 102 -17.54 1.51 -0.46
N THR A 103 -18.21 1.74 0.66
CA THR A 103 -19.24 0.86 1.21
C THR A 103 -20.52 0.76 0.38
N THR A 104 -20.72 1.68 -0.56
CA THR A 104 -21.89 1.70 -1.47
C THR A 104 -21.57 1.17 -2.87
N GLN A 105 -20.29 0.84 -3.13
CA GLN A 105 -19.88 0.26 -4.40
C GLN A 105 -20.42 -1.16 -4.59
N PRO A 106 -20.63 -1.63 -5.83
CA PRO A 106 -21.08 -2.99 -6.08
C PRO A 106 -20.12 -4.06 -5.54
N ASP A 107 -20.65 -5.13 -4.95
CA ASP A 107 -19.86 -6.23 -4.39
C ASP A 107 -18.91 -6.86 -5.45
N GLU A 108 -19.35 -6.98 -6.70
CA GLU A 108 -18.51 -7.48 -7.80
C GLU A 108 -17.31 -6.59 -8.05
N THR A 109 -17.48 -5.27 -7.92
CA THR A 109 -16.42 -4.28 -8.12
C THR A 109 -15.41 -4.31 -6.99
N VAL A 110 -15.87 -4.30 -5.73
CA VAL A 110 -14.97 -4.26 -4.57
C VAL A 110 -14.17 -5.56 -4.39
N ASN A 111 -14.71 -6.70 -4.84
CA ASN A 111 -14.06 -8.00 -4.75
C ASN A 111 -13.13 -8.32 -5.94
N GLN A 112 -13.10 -7.48 -6.97
CA GLN A 112 -12.29 -7.73 -8.16
C GLN A 112 -10.80 -7.48 -7.87
N SER A 113 -10.04 -8.57 -7.75
CA SER A 113 -8.59 -8.51 -7.61
C SER A 113 -7.89 -8.35 -8.96
N LEU A 114 -6.77 -7.62 -8.98
CA LEU A 114 -5.90 -7.48 -10.13
C LEU A 114 -4.53 -8.10 -9.87
N ALA A 115 -4.04 -8.89 -10.84
CA ALA A 115 -2.71 -9.52 -10.73
C ALA A 115 -1.58 -8.48 -10.53
N SER A 116 -1.75 -7.26 -11.04
CA SER A 116 -0.79 -6.16 -10.88
C SER A 116 -0.63 -5.69 -9.44
N PHE A 117 -1.60 -5.97 -8.56
CA PHE A 117 -1.55 -5.55 -7.16
C PHE A 117 -1.25 -6.68 -6.17
N VAL A 118 -1.03 -7.91 -6.65
CA VAL A 118 -0.79 -9.10 -5.82
C VAL A 118 0.65 -9.59 -5.96
N CYS A 119 1.32 -9.95 -4.87
CA CYS A 119 2.66 -10.55 -4.90
C CYS A 119 2.58 -12.08 -5.02
N PRO A 120 3.19 -12.70 -6.06
CA PRO A 120 3.11 -14.15 -6.27
C PRO A 120 3.86 -15.00 -5.23
N SER A 121 4.70 -14.37 -4.39
CA SER A 121 5.33 -15.03 -3.25
C SER A 121 4.45 -15.05 -2.01
N ARG A 122 3.37 -14.24 -1.98
CA ARG A 122 2.42 -14.20 -0.86
C ARG A 122 1.18 -15.02 -1.12
N ARG A 123 0.52 -14.79 -2.25
CA ARG A 123 -0.79 -15.38 -2.55
C ARG A 123 -1.06 -15.46 -4.05
N THR A 124 -2.08 -16.21 -4.40
CA THR A 124 -2.67 -16.17 -5.73
C THR A 124 -3.75 -15.09 -5.79
N ILE A 125 -4.13 -14.68 -7.00
CA ILE A 125 -5.18 -13.68 -7.21
C ILE A 125 -6.53 -14.12 -6.61
N ASP A 126 -6.86 -15.40 -6.70
CA ASP A 126 -8.12 -15.97 -6.21
C ASP A 126 -8.24 -15.92 -4.67
N ASN A 127 -7.09 -15.81 -3.98
CA ASN A 127 -7.02 -15.72 -2.53
C ASN A 127 -6.75 -14.27 -2.04
N ALA A 128 -6.90 -13.28 -2.89
CA ALA A 128 -6.61 -11.88 -2.58
C ALA A 128 -7.90 -11.09 -2.29
N VAL A 129 -8.74 -11.60 -1.38
CA VAL A 129 -9.98 -10.96 -0.95
C VAL A 129 -10.12 -11.09 0.56
N ALA A 130 -10.38 -9.99 1.24
CA ALA A 130 -10.77 -9.97 2.65
C ALA A 130 -12.28 -10.14 2.77
N PRO A 131 -12.77 -10.99 3.69
CA PRO A 131 -14.20 -11.15 3.90
C PRO A 131 -14.82 -9.93 4.58
N ASP A 132 -16.13 -9.76 4.42
CA ASP A 132 -16.92 -8.87 5.26
C ASP A 132 -16.76 -9.25 6.73
N ARG A 133 -16.80 -8.27 7.60
CA ARG A 133 -16.83 -8.49 9.05
C ARG A 133 -17.80 -7.54 9.73
N THR A 134 -18.22 -7.90 10.92
CA THR A 134 -18.99 -7.02 11.80
C THR A 134 -18.10 -6.57 12.95
N GLU A 135 -18.02 -5.27 13.18
CA GLU A 135 -17.33 -4.69 14.33
C GLU A 135 -18.32 -4.05 15.28
N GLY A 136 -18.20 -4.40 16.56
CA GLY A 136 -18.91 -3.69 17.63
C GLY A 136 -18.15 -2.43 18.01
N ILE A 137 -18.79 -1.28 17.87
CA ILE A 137 -18.23 0.01 18.29
C ILE A 137 -18.99 0.52 19.49
N GLU A 138 -18.24 0.88 20.54
CA GLU A 138 -18.80 1.56 21.68
C GLU A 138 -19.02 3.04 21.33
N VAL A 139 -20.27 3.45 21.23
CA VAL A 139 -20.64 4.84 20.96
C VAL A 139 -21.01 5.50 22.29
N THR A 140 -20.22 6.44 22.74
CA THR A 140 -20.53 7.32 23.86
C THR A 140 -21.30 8.54 23.36
N SER A 141 -22.54 8.64 23.73
CA SER A 141 -23.34 9.85 23.48
C SER A 141 -22.91 11.00 24.43
N PRO A 142 -23.04 12.29 24.03
CA PRO A 142 -22.76 13.44 24.88
C PRO A 142 -23.55 13.44 26.20
N CYS A 143 -24.64 12.68 26.28
CA CYS A 143 -25.42 12.50 27.54
C CYS A 143 -24.84 11.43 28.48
N GLY A 144 -23.69 10.79 28.14
CA GLY A 144 -23.11 9.71 28.95
C GLY A 144 -23.81 8.36 28.80
N CYS A 145 -24.80 8.25 27.90
CA CYS A 145 -25.42 6.98 27.55
C CYS A 145 -24.53 6.26 26.51
N GLY A 146 -23.79 5.25 26.95
CA GLY A 146 -23.02 4.38 26.04
C GLY A 146 -23.91 3.30 25.43
N GLY A 147 -23.61 2.91 24.21
CA GLY A 147 -24.21 1.77 23.52
C GLY A 147 -23.23 1.13 22.58
N PHE A 148 -23.38 -0.18 22.34
CA PHE A 148 -22.65 -0.87 21.27
C PHE A 148 -23.47 -0.77 19.97
N VAL A 149 -22.84 -0.31 18.90
CA VAL A 149 -23.41 -0.37 17.56
C VAL A 149 -22.56 -1.35 16.74
N GLU A 150 -23.21 -2.34 16.18
CA GLU A 150 -22.56 -3.23 15.21
C GLU A 150 -22.55 -2.54 13.85
N ILE A 151 -21.35 -2.34 13.30
CA ILE A 151 -21.18 -1.86 11.93
C ILE A 151 -20.64 -2.98 11.05
N ARG A 152 -21.18 -3.07 9.84
CA ARG A 152 -20.62 -3.94 8.80
C ARG A 152 -19.43 -3.23 8.17
N VAL A 153 -18.25 -3.85 8.27
CA VAL A 153 -17.07 -3.46 7.50
C VAL A 153 -17.06 -4.28 6.22
N VAL A 154 -17.23 -3.58 5.10
CA VAL A 154 -17.28 -4.23 3.78
C VAL A 154 -15.89 -4.76 3.44
N GLY A 155 -15.80 -6.04 3.14
CA GLY A 155 -14.60 -6.70 2.65
C GLY A 155 -14.23 -6.26 1.23
N GLY A 156 -13.34 -6.99 0.58
CA GLY A 156 -12.97 -6.71 -0.81
C GLY A 156 -11.56 -7.12 -1.15
N ALA A 157 -11.15 -6.81 -2.37
CA ALA A 157 -9.85 -7.16 -2.91
C ALA A 157 -8.70 -6.58 -2.08
N THR A 158 -7.73 -7.43 -1.73
CA THR A 158 -6.54 -7.06 -0.97
C THR A 158 -5.32 -6.97 -1.87
N GLY A 159 -4.39 -6.07 -1.53
CA GLY A 159 -3.16 -5.83 -2.28
C GLY A 159 -1.91 -6.10 -1.47
N ASP A 160 -0.78 -6.13 -2.16
CA ASP A 160 0.54 -6.35 -1.59
C ASP A 160 1.50 -5.16 -1.80
N TYR A 161 0.99 -4.08 -2.40
CA TYR A 161 1.73 -2.84 -2.64
C TYR A 161 1.00 -1.66 -2.04
N ALA A 162 1.77 -0.74 -1.47
CA ALA A 162 1.24 0.47 -0.85
C ALA A 162 2.02 1.71 -1.28
N GLY A 163 1.34 2.83 -1.36
CA GLY A 163 1.96 4.13 -1.60
C GLY A 163 2.78 4.59 -0.41
N ASN A 164 3.82 5.33 -0.67
CA ASN A 164 4.66 5.93 0.35
C ASN A 164 4.01 7.19 0.93
N HIS A 165 3.53 7.09 2.18
CA HIS A 165 2.95 8.21 2.92
C HIS A 165 4.02 9.09 3.60
N GLY A 166 5.24 8.57 3.73
CA GLY A 166 6.38 9.28 4.30
C GLY A 166 7.09 8.54 5.42
N ASP A 167 7.76 9.30 6.24
CA ASP A 167 8.44 8.85 7.45
C ASP A 167 7.71 9.35 8.71
N LEU A 168 8.17 8.91 9.89
CA LEU A 168 7.65 9.34 11.20
C LEU A 168 8.57 10.39 11.86
N SER A 169 9.27 11.20 11.07
CA SER A 169 10.14 12.24 11.62
C SER A 169 9.33 13.31 12.36
N PRO A 170 9.92 13.98 13.36
CA PRO A 170 9.26 15.06 14.08
C PRO A 170 8.80 16.17 13.12
N GLY A 171 7.50 16.48 13.16
CA GLY A 171 6.88 17.48 12.28
C GLY A 171 6.24 16.91 11.01
N SER A 172 6.53 15.67 10.65
CA SER A 172 5.87 14.98 9.52
C SER A 172 4.50 14.42 9.91
N ILE A 173 4.38 13.96 11.16
CA ILE A 173 3.14 13.49 11.77
C ILE A 173 3.08 14.05 13.18
N GLY A 174 2.37 15.16 13.37
CA GLY A 174 2.27 15.83 14.67
C GLY A 174 1.42 15.05 15.70
N ALA A 175 0.46 14.25 15.22
CA ALA A 175 -0.37 13.35 16.01
C ALA A 175 -0.76 12.16 15.15
N ALA A 176 -1.21 11.06 15.76
CA ALA A 176 -1.78 9.93 15.03
C ALA A 176 -2.91 10.35 14.06
N THR A 177 -3.62 11.41 14.42
CA THR A 177 -4.63 12.07 13.58
C THR A 177 -4.06 12.61 12.28
N ASP A 178 -2.82 13.07 12.23
CA ASP A 178 -2.23 13.64 11.02
C ASP A 178 -1.90 12.56 9.98
N TYR A 179 -1.54 11.36 10.41
CA TYR A 179 -1.43 10.21 9.52
C TYR A 179 -2.78 9.85 8.89
N TYR A 180 -3.85 9.85 9.69
CA TYR A 180 -5.19 9.49 9.22
C TYR A 180 -5.87 10.60 8.43
N TYR A 181 -5.75 11.86 8.88
CA TYR A 181 -6.51 13.00 8.33
C TYR A 181 -5.64 13.99 7.56
N GLY A 182 -4.40 13.74 7.49
CA GLY A 182 -3.27 14.21 6.76
C GLY A 182 -3.27 15.45 5.94
N GLY A 183 -2.43 15.70 5.21
CA GLY A 183 -1.88 16.81 4.51
C GLY A 183 -0.43 17.03 4.92
N ASN A 184 0.02 16.38 5.99
CA ASN A 184 1.36 16.52 6.54
C ASN A 184 2.26 15.30 6.25
N GLY A 185 1.80 14.33 5.47
CA GLY A 185 2.64 13.22 5.03
C GLY A 185 3.87 13.71 4.26
N THR A 186 5.04 13.19 4.60
CA THR A 186 6.31 13.55 3.96
C THR A 186 6.60 12.74 2.70
N GLY A 187 5.80 11.72 2.40
CA GLY A 187 5.91 10.89 1.20
C GLY A 187 5.27 11.51 -0.04
N VAL A 188 5.20 10.70 -1.09
CA VAL A 188 4.64 11.13 -2.39
C VAL A 188 3.14 10.84 -2.47
N ILE A 189 2.68 9.73 -1.93
CA ILE A 189 1.27 9.29 -1.95
C ILE A 189 0.66 9.52 -0.56
N ILE A 190 0.16 10.74 -0.33
CA ILE A 190 -0.33 11.16 0.99
C ILE A 190 -1.85 11.30 1.02
N SER A 191 -2.44 11.13 2.20
CA SER A 191 -3.86 11.42 2.43
C SER A 191 -4.14 12.90 2.21
N SER A 192 -5.28 13.22 1.61
CA SER A 192 -5.65 14.61 1.33
C SER A 192 -7.15 14.84 1.53
N GLN A 193 -7.52 16.10 1.53
CA GLN A 193 -8.90 16.53 1.68
C GLN A 193 -9.48 16.89 0.31
N ALA A 194 -10.69 16.37 0.04
CA ALA A 194 -11.42 16.69 -1.17
C ALA A 194 -11.77 18.19 -1.25
N ARG A 195 -11.63 18.76 -2.42
CA ARG A 195 -11.99 20.13 -2.75
C ARG A 195 -12.62 20.18 -4.12
N LYS A 196 -13.45 21.18 -4.38
CA LYS A 196 -13.90 21.54 -5.74
C LYS A 196 -13.12 22.76 -6.21
N ASP A 197 -12.70 22.76 -7.46
CA ASP A 197 -12.11 23.92 -8.13
C ASP A 197 -13.19 24.93 -8.58
N SER A 198 -12.77 25.98 -9.29
CA SER A 198 -13.67 27.00 -9.84
C SER A 198 -14.72 26.43 -10.79
N ASP A 199 -14.41 25.34 -11.49
CA ASP A 199 -15.25 24.66 -12.47
C ASP A 199 -16.09 23.53 -11.86
N SER A 200 -16.13 23.46 -10.51
CA SER A 200 -16.79 22.40 -9.74
C SER A 200 -16.23 20.99 -9.95
N LYS A 201 -15.04 20.86 -10.55
CA LYS A 201 -14.35 19.57 -10.66
C LYS A 201 -13.74 19.17 -9.34
N LEU A 202 -13.73 17.85 -9.07
CA LEU A 202 -13.10 17.30 -7.91
C LEU A 202 -11.58 17.49 -7.99
N THR A 203 -11.03 18.16 -7.02
CA THR A 203 -9.60 18.32 -6.77
C THR A 203 -9.30 18.07 -5.29
N TRP A 204 -8.09 18.28 -4.84
CA TRP A 204 -7.71 18.08 -3.45
C TRP A 204 -6.69 19.10 -2.97
N LEU A 205 -6.58 19.23 -1.65
CA LEU A 205 -5.54 20.01 -0.99
C LEU A 205 -4.20 19.25 -1.03
N ASN A 206 -3.11 19.98 -0.82
CA ASN A 206 -1.75 19.42 -0.70
C ASN A 206 -1.41 18.48 -1.87
N ARG A 207 -1.58 19.00 -3.08
CA ARG A 207 -1.20 18.31 -4.33
C ARG A 207 0.31 18.21 -4.38
N ILE A 208 0.81 16.99 -4.47
CA ILE A 208 2.23 16.70 -4.61
C ILE A 208 2.55 16.53 -6.09
N SER A 209 3.56 17.25 -6.56
CA SER A 209 4.09 17.18 -7.92
C SER A 209 5.60 16.92 -7.89
N TYR A 210 6.24 16.77 -9.04
CA TYR A 210 7.70 16.59 -9.09
C TYR A 210 8.48 17.77 -8.51
N VAL A 211 7.92 19.00 -8.53
CA VAL A 211 8.54 20.18 -7.93
C VAL A 211 8.60 20.09 -6.40
N ASP A 212 7.70 19.31 -5.80
CA ASP A 212 7.62 19.09 -4.35
C ASP A 212 8.55 17.97 -3.87
N ILE A 213 9.43 17.45 -4.74
CA ILE A 213 10.42 16.41 -4.45
C ILE A 213 11.84 16.96 -4.65
N PRO A 214 12.29 17.93 -3.84
CA PRO A 214 13.62 18.55 -4.01
C PRO A 214 14.77 17.57 -3.79
N ASP A 215 14.57 16.47 -3.03
CA ASP A 215 15.59 15.44 -2.78
C ASP A 215 15.84 14.55 -4.02
N GLY A 216 15.00 14.71 -5.04
CA GLY A 216 15.10 14.04 -6.33
C GLY A 216 14.16 12.84 -6.47
N SER A 217 13.46 12.79 -7.59
CA SER A 217 12.50 11.72 -7.89
C SER A 217 13.13 10.31 -7.94
N SER A 218 14.42 10.21 -8.24
CA SER A 218 15.17 8.95 -8.20
C SER A 218 15.59 8.51 -6.79
N ASN A 219 15.51 9.38 -5.81
CA ASN A 219 15.90 9.12 -4.42
C ASN A 219 14.70 8.91 -3.50
N THR A 220 13.50 9.30 -3.92
CA THR A 220 12.28 9.24 -3.13
C THR A 220 11.40 8.09 -3.58
N ALA A 221 11.03 7.20 -2.65
CA ALA A 221 10.12 6.10 -2.92
C ALA A 221 8.71 6.63 -3.24
N LEU A 222 8.09 6.07 -4.27
CA LEU A 222 6.69 6.31 -4.63
C LEU A 222 5.78 5.29 -3.95
N ALA A 223 6.14 4.00 -4.06
CA ALA A 223 5.40 2.89 -3.48
C ALA A 223 6.34 1.70 -3.25
N GLY A 224 5.92 0.76 -2.41
CA GLY A 224 6.68 -0.44 -2.10
C GLY A 224 5.80 -1.60 -1.69
N GLU A 225 6.41 -2.76 -1.43
CA GLU A 225 5.71 -3.91 -0.86
C GLU A 225 5.33 -3.61 0.59
N LEU A 226 4.06 -3.78 0.93
CA LEU A 226 3.60 -3.60 2.31
C LEU A 226 3.94 -4.84 3.17
N HIS A 227 4.24 -4.67 4.44
CA HIS A 227 4.40 -5.81 5.35
C HIS A 227 3.06 -6.40 5.75
N VAL A 228 2.97 -7.74 5.69
CA VAL A 228 1.87 -8.53 6.24
C VAL A 228 2.45 -9.85 6.74
N ALA A 229 2.23 -10.18 8.00
CA ALA A 229 2.57 -11.50 8.52
C ALA A 229 1.62 -12.56 7.95
N PRO A 230 2.06 -13.82 7.79
CA PRO A 230 1.25 -14.89 7.16
C PRO A 230 -0.13 -15.09 7.78
N GLU A 231 -0.24 -15.00 9.09
CA GLU A 231 -1.47 -15.15 9.87
C GLU A 231 -2.46 -13.98 9.70
N ASN A 232 -1.99 -12.87 9.15
CA ASN A 232 -2.78 -11.64 8.98
C ASN A 232 -3.16 -11.36 7.52
N LEU A 233 -2.91 -12.32 6.61
CA LEU A 233 -3.36 -12.18 5.23
C LEU A 233 -4.89 -12.09 5.16
N ASN A 234 -5.37 -11.11 4.38
CA ASN A 234 -6.79 -10.83 4.19
C ASN A 234 -7.54 -10.50 5.49
N THR A 235 -6.83 -9.99 6.49
CA THR A 235 -7.40 -9.66 7.79
C THR A 235 -7.25 -8.16 8.06
N THR A 236 -8.33 -7.46 8.24
CA THR A 236 -8.33 -6.06 8.67
C THR A 236 -8.02 -5.98 10.19
N PRO A 237 -7.27 -4.99 10.66
CA PRO A 237 -6.74 -3.83 9.94
C PRO A 237 -5.39 -4.07 9.25
N PHE A 238 -4.84 -5.28 9.29
CA PHE A 238 -3.47 -5.58 8.88
C PHE A 238 -3.32 -5.66 7.36
N ASN A 239 -4.28 -6.30 6.68
CA ASN A 239 -4.33 -6.46 5.24
C ASN A 239 -5.80 -6.42 4.76
N GLY A 240 -6.43 -5.28 4.95
CA GLY A 240 -7.80 -5.01 4.53
C GLY A 240 -7.94 -4.73 3.03
N PRO A 241 -9.14 -4.36 2.59
CA PRO A 241 -9.44 -4.06 1.21
C PRO A 241 -8.61 -2.89 0.69
N MET A 242 -7.80 -3.12 -0.36
CA MET A 242 -6.88 -2.12 -0.89
C MET A 242 -7.57 -0.92 -1.56
N TYR A 243 -8.81 -1.08 -2.00
CA TYR A 243 -9.58 -0.02 -2.63
C TYR A 243 -10.38 0.81 -1.63
N ASN A 244 -10.50 0.36 -0.37
CA ASN A 244 -11.24 1.07 0.66
C ASN A 244 -10.41 2.23 1.23
N GLY A 245 -10.84 3.47 0.97
CA GLY A 245 -10.16 4.66 1.47
C GLY A 245 -10.15 4.82 3.01
N GLU A 246 -10.96 4.07 3.74
CA GLU A 246 -10.93 4.05 5.22
C GLU A 246 -9.76 3.23 5.76
N GLU A 247 -9.35 2.18 5.06
CA GLU A 247 -8.33 1.23 5.47
C GLU A 247 -6.92 1.69 5.07
N LEU A 248 -6.47 2.86 5.54
CA LEU A 248 -5.22 3.49 5.09
C LEU A 248 -4.04 2.51 5.09
N ALA A 249 -3.94 1.64 6.08
CA ALA A 249 -2.90 0.61 6.16
C ALA A 249 -2.92 -0.40 4.99
N ALA A 250 -4.03 -0.53 4.27
CA ALA A 250 -4.12 -1.46 3.13
C ALA A 250 -3.45 -0.91 1.85
N PHE A 251 -3.30 0.41 1.73
CA PHE A 251 -2.82 1.04 0.49
C PHE A 251 -1.79 2.16 0.69
N ALA A 252 -1.44 2.51 1.94
CA ALA A 252 -0.40 3.49 2.25
C ALA A 252 0.46 3.01 3.43
N ARG A 253 1.77 3.21 3.34
CA ARG A 253 2.75 2.78 4.34
C ARG A 253 3.76 3.89 4.61
N VAL A 254 4.48 3.74 5.71
CA VAL A 254 5.57 4.62 6.14
C VAL A 254 6.84 3.80 6.34
N GLY A 255 7.98 4.47 6.30
CA GLY A 255 9.26 3.86 6.63
C GLY A 255 10.21 4.91 7.18
N GLY A 256 11.02 4.53 8.18
CA GLY A 256 11.94 5.49 8.79
C GLY A 256 12.22 5.18 10.25
N PRO A 257 12.70 6.15 11.04
CA PRO A 257 13.02 5.94 12.43
C PRO A 257 11.90 5.26 13.22
N GLY A 258 12.20 4.09 13.81
CA GLY A 258 11.20 3.28 14.52
C GLY A 258 10.32 2.38 13.66
N VAL A 259 10.42 2.46 12.31
CA VAL A 259 9.65 1.63 11.38
C VAL A 259 10.60 0.99 10.34
N PRO A 260 11.28 -0.11 10.70
CA PRO A 260 12.19 -0.80 9.78
C PRO A 260 11.44 -1.57 8.69
N LEU A 261 12.18 -2.03 7.69
CA LEU A 261 11.69 -3.02 6.73
C LEU A 261 11.51 -4.37 7.42
N LEU A 262 10.36 -5.01 7.21
CA LEU A 262 10.01 -6.27 7.83
C LEU A 262 10.03 -7.42 6.82
N GLY A 263 10.50 -8.57 7.26
CA GLY A 263 10.47 -9.82 6.52
C GLY A 263 9.23 -10.66 6.83
N LYS A 264 9.10 -11.81 6.14
CA LYS A 264 7.95 -12.71 6.27
C LYS A 264 7.68 -13.17 7.70
N SER A 265 8.74 -13.44 8.47
CA SER A 265 8.65 -14.03 9.82
C SER A 265 8.63 -13.00 10.94
N ASP A 266 8.72 -11.71 10.59
CA ASP A 266 8.73 -10.66 11.58
C ASP A 266 7.30 -10.44 12.09
N PRO A 267 7.09 -10.44 13.42
CA PRO A 267 5.76 -10.27 13.97
C PRO A 267 5.22 -8.88 13.66
N LEU A 268 3.93 -8.80 13.46
CA LEU A 268 3.20 -7.53 13.51
C LEU A 268 3.25 -7.01 14.96
N SER A 269 4.30 -6.32 15.29
CA SER A 269 4.29 -5.41 16.43
C SER A 269 3.40 -4.21 16.07
N SER A 270 3.33 -3.19 16.93
CA SER A 270 2.64 -1.90 16.69
C SER A 270 2.97 -1.19 15.34
N GLN A 271 3.75 -1.81 14.47
CA GLN A 271 4.25 -1.31 13.18
C GLN A 271 3.42 -1.82 11.98
N VAL A 272 2.11 -1.90 12.15
CA VAL A 272 1.15 -2.28 11.09
C VAL A 272 1.32 -1.44 9.82
N LEU A 273 2.00 -0.31 9.93
CA LEU A 273 2.10 0.71 8.89
C LEU A 273 3.40 0.63 8.08
N GLY A 274 4.32 -0.31 8.40
CA GLY A 274 5.63 -0.42 7.76
C GLY A 274 5.60 -1.13 6.41
N PHE A 275 6.62 -0.85 5.59
CA PHE A 275 6.94 -1.63 4.41
C PHE A 275 7.61 -2.96 4.78
N GLY A 276 7.50 -3.94 3.89
CA GLY A 276 8.15 -5.23 4.08
C GLY A 276 7.77 -6.24 3.03
N SER A 277 8.51 -7.33 2.95
CA SER A 277 8.38 -8.29 1.88
C SER A 277 8.52 -9.74 2.35
N TRP A 278 7.92 -10.66 1.58
CA TRP A 278 8.17 -12.09 1.75
C TRP A 278 9.38 -12.58 0.92
N HIS A 279 9.94 -11.71 0.08
CA HIS A 279 11.19 -12.01 -0.64
C HIS A 279 12.37 -12.04 0.35
N PRO A 280 13.23 -13.07 0.32
CA PRO A 280 14.34 -13.17 1.24
C PRO A 280 15.29 -11.95 1.15
N GLY A 281 15.50 -11.29 2.27
CA GLY A 281 16.51 -10.26 2.47
C GLY A 281 16.25 -8.91 1.81
N ALA A 282 15.14 -8.71 1.10
CA ALA A 282 14.88 -7.43 0.46
C ALA A 282 13.39 -7.12 0.32
N CYS A 283 13.07 -5.84 0.38
CA CYS A 283 11.78 -5.26 0.06
C CYS A 283 11.87 -4.47 -1.25
N ASN A 284 10.92 -4.68 -2.15
CA ASN A 284 10.92 -4.02 -3.46
C ASN A 284 10.17 -2.68 -3.39
N PHE A 285 10.76 -1.66 -4.04
CA PHE A 285 10.19 -0.32 -4.16
C PHE A 285 10.20 0.14 -5.61
N VAL A 286 9.27 1.02 -5.94
CA VAL A 286 9.32 1.92 -7.09
C VAL A 286 9.53 3.33 -6.59
N PHE A 287 10.41 4.07 -7.26
CA PHE A 287 10.73 5.46 -6.97
C PHE A 287 9.87 6.42 -7.81
N ALA A 288 9.85 7.69 -7.44
CA ALA A 288 9.02 8.68 -8.13
C ALA A 288 9.41 8.90 -9.60
N ASP A 289 10.62 8.53 -10.01
CA ASP A 289 11.07 8.52 -11.41
C ASP A 289 10.66 7.25 -12.19
N GLY A 290 9.93 6.31 -11.56
CA GLY A 290 9.52 5.03 -12.13
C GLY A 290 10.60 3.94 -12.08
N SER A 291 11.80 4.20 -11.58
CA SER A 291 12.83 3.17 -11.37
C SER A 291 12.42 2.23 -10.24
N THR A 292 12.79 0.95 -10.35
CA THR A 292 12.49 -0.05 -9.31
C THR A 292 13.77 -0.58 -8.70
N ARG A 293 13.79 -0.70 -7.37
CA ARG A 293 14.95 -1.21 -6.62
C ARG A 293 14.49 -2.15 -5.52
N ALA A 294 15.34 -3.13 -5.23
CA ALA A 294 15.20 -3.98 -4.06
C ALA A 294 16.10 -3.43 -2.94
N ILE A 295 15.49 -3.00 -1.85
CA ILE A 295 16.18 -2.45 -0.69
C ILE A 295 16.42 -3.56 0.32
N ASP A 296 17.66 -3.72 0.81
CA ASP A 296 18.00 -4.73 1.83
C ASP A 296 17.19 -4.50 3.11
N ASN A 297 16.62 -5.56 3.68
CA ASN A 297 15.82 -5.45 4.91
C ASN A 297 16.66 -4.97 6.11
N ARG A 298 17.98 -5.03 6.03
CA ARG A 298 18.91 -4.52 7.04
C ARG A 298 19.26 -3.05 6.88
N THR A 299 18.69 -2.38 5.85
CA THR A 299 18.85 -0.93 5.70
C THR A 299 18.45 -0.24 7.01
N ASP A 300 19.31 0.62 7.50
CA ASP A 300 19.03 1.35 8.74
C ASP A 300 17.81 2.27 8.57
N THR A 301 17.14 2.53 9.68
CA THR A 301 15.85 3.25 9.64
C THR A 301 16.01 4.74 9.30
N VAL A 302 17.22 5.32 9.48
CA VAL A 302 17.48 6.71 9.08
C VAL A 302 17.55 6.80 7.57
N THR A 303 18.34 5.93 6.92
CA THR A 303 18.40 5.82 5.46
C THR A 303 17.03 5.49 4.85
N LEU A 304 16.26 4.60 5.48
CA LEU A 304 14.90 4.32 5.05
C LEU A 304 13.99 5.55 5.16
N GLY A 305 14.13 6.34 6.23
CA GLY A 305 13.41 7.61 6.38
C GLY A 305 13.73 8.59 5.24
N GLN A 306 15.01 8.72 4.88
CA GLN A 306 15.44 9.55 3.76
C GLN A 306 14.85 9.09 2.40
N ILE A 307 14.72 7.77 2.21
CA ILE A 307 14.06 7.19 1.04
C ILE A 307 12.55 7.51 1.02
N CYS A 308 11.92 7.51 2.18
CA CYS A 308 10.47 7.72 2.31
C CYS A 308 10.08 9.20 2.39
N ASN A 309 10.96 10.09 2.82
CA ASN A 309 10.73 11.53 2.87
C ASN A 309 11.11 12.18 1.54
N ARG A 310 10.25 13.03 1.01
CA ARG A 310 10.47 13.71 -0.29
C ARG A 310 11.26 15.02 -0.18
N HIS A 311 11.47 15.56 1.04
CA HIS A 311 11.97 16.92 1.22
C HIS A 311 12.76 17.11 2.54
N ASP A 312 13.50 16.12 3.01
CA ASP A 312 14.35 16.25 4.19
C ASP A 312 15.75 16.87 3.89
N GLY A 313 16.03 17.12 2.62
CA GLY A 313 17.29 17.67 2.14
C GLY A 313 18.42 16.63 2.06
N SER A 314 18.10 15.34 2.13
CA SER A 314 19.08 14.25 2.15
C SER A 314 19.12 13.51 0.82
N THR A 315 20.29 12.95 0.50
CA THR A 315 20.45 12.03 -0.63
C THR A 315 20.83 10.66 -0.08
N PRO A 316 19.89 9.71 0.02
CA PRO A 316 20.17 8.41 0.61
C PRO A 316 21.18 7.61 -0.23
N ILE A 317 22.15 6.99 0.45
CA ILE A 317 23.07 6.03 -0.17
C ILE A 317 22.42 4.65 -0.06
N ILE A 318 21.79 4.22 -1.14
CA ILE A 318 21.15 2.91 -1.23
C ILE A 318 22.22 1.90 -1.67
N GLN A 319 22.51 0.93 -0.80
CA GLN A 319 23.43 -0.17 -1.08
C GLN A 319 22.71 -1.37 -1.67
#